data_9cc61d197ef43ba92bc89789a8c77003
#
_entry.id   9cc61d197ef43ba92bc89789a8c77003
#
_cell.length_a   1.000
_cell.length_b   1.000
_cell.length_c   1.000
_cell.angle_alpha   90.00
_cell.angle_beta   90.00
_cell.angle_gamma   90.00
#
_symmetry.space_group_name_H-M   'P 1'
#
loop_
_entity.id
_entity.type
_entity.pdbx_description
1 polymer ?
#
loop_
_entity_poly.entity_id
_entity_poly.type
_entity_poly.pdbx_seq_one_letter_code
_entity_poly.pdbx_strand_id
1 'polypeptide(L)'
;MKRAVSVAALVLLSVSFLRAQNPPPAGQAAPAAGRQGGGRGPALPPIDPPKEWLSPNRPKDLIEFSMMTWPEVYDAIHHQGKTVALYYAGGNEHRGPQNVNGGHTLMGEYKVLEIARRLGNAIVLPVMPYSSNNASNQQTGTLGLTAEIEAALTERIVEQAIATGFTTVIMLNDHGGSVKPMTDVAKKLEEKYRAPEFADKKIHVFYADQVYQVAQDNFDKTLASRGLPVSSHAGIPDTSEMMFEGKGKNWVRTDLLKYAVTMGPGYVPAPPAPRAQGAGAAGQAQGGGRAAADPNAPRIVASGVTGDGRQSSEALGKEAMENKVTLAVNQIKAWMATIK
;
A
#
# COMPACT_ATOMS: atom_id res chain seq x y z
N MET A 1 -66.26 -33.84 24.08
CA MET A 1 -66.40 -32.41 24.45
C MET A 1 -65.26 -32.01 25.34
N LYS A 2 -64.21 -31.40 24.81
CA LYS A 2 -63.12 -30.76 25.59
C LYS A 2 -62.86 -29.40 24.94
N ARG A 3 -63.13 -28.34 25.68
CA ARG A 3 -62.96 -26.93 25.26
C ARG A 3 -61.47 -26.59 25.39
N ALA A 4 -60.86 -26.08 24.30
CA ALA A 4 -59.57 -25.48 24.31
C ALA A 4 -59.72 -24.01 24.70
N VAL A 5 -58.95 -23.54 25.68
CA VAL A 5 -58.84 -22.15 26.11
C VAL A 5 -57.53 -21.60 25.47
N SER A 6 -57.69 -20.68 24.55
CA SER A 6 -56.57 -19.92 23.98
C SER A 6 -56.27 -18.73 24.91
N VAL A 7 -55.03 -18.68 25.40
CA VAL A 7 -54.46 -17.53 26.10
C VAL A 7 -53.70 -16.71 25.09
N ALA A 8 -54.18 -15.51 24.74
CA ALA A 8 -53.49 -14.53 23.95
C ALA A 8 -52.56 -13.71 24.86
N ALA A 9 -51.28 -13.82 24.69
CA ALA A 9 -50.28 -13.01 25.35
C ALA A 9 -50.11 -11.68 24.56
N LEU A 10 -50.53 -10.59 25.18
CA LEU A 10 -50.33 -9.25 24.66
C LEU A 10 -48.90 -8.78 24.99
N VAL A 11 -48.04 -8.70 23.99
CA VAL A 11 -46.66 -8.12 24.13
C VAL A 11 -46.77 -6.62 23.87
N LEU A 12 -46.69 -5.83 24.93
CA LEU A 12 -46.58 -4.37 24.88
C LEU A 12 -45.12 -4.02 24.50
N LEU A 13 -44.88 -3.62 23.25
CA LEU A 13 -43.63 -2.97 22.84
C LEU A 13 -43.65 -1.51 23.32
N SER A 14 -42.88 -1.21 24.35
CA SER A 14 -42.58 0.18 24.74
C SER A 14 -41.51 0.75 23.78
N VAL A 15 -41.94 1.59 22.86
CA VAL A 15 -41.04 2.37 22.00
C VAL A 15 -40.53 3.55 22.82
N SER A 16 -39.30 3.46 23.30
CA SER A 16 -38.64 4.61 23.92
C SER A 16 -38.15 5.54 22.80
N PHE A 17 -38.77 6.68 22.68
CA PHE A 17 -38.28 7.78 21.84
C PHE A 17 -36.95 8.30 22.44
N LEU A 18 -35.82 7.95 21.85
CA LEU A 18 -34.58 8.69 22.07
C LEU A 18 -34.73 10.09 21.46
N ARG A 19 -34.90 11.06 22.34
CA ARG A 19 -34.83 12.48 21.98
C ARG A 19 -33.44 12.77 21.44
N ALA A 20 -33.32 13.11 20.16
CA ALA A 20 -32.08 13.61 19.57
C ALA A 20 -31.66 14.86 20.37
N GLN A 21 -30.59 14.76 21.12
CA GLN A 21 -29.95 15.92 21.73
C GLN A 21 -29.22 16.67 20.60
N ASN A 22 -29.54 17.94 20.44
CA ASN A 22 -28.82 18.84 19.57
C ASN A 22 -27.31 18.80 19.91
N PRO A 23 -26.40 18.77 18.92
CA PRO A 23 -24.99 18.90 19.21
C PRO A 23 -24.74 20.25 19.90
N PRO A 24 -23.83 20.31 20.87
CA PRO A 24 -23.46 21.56 21.49
C PRO A 24 -22.87 22.52 20.44
N PRO A 25 -23.04 23.84 20.61
CA PRO A 25 -22.51 24.83 19.69
C PRO A 25 -20.98 24.67 19.57
N ALA A 26 -20.46 24.84 18.36
CA ALA A 26 -19.03 24.83 18.09
C ALA A 26 -18.35 25.98 18.83
N GLY A 27 -17.87 25.69 20.00
CA GLY A 27 -17.15 26.61 20.86
C GLY A 27 -15.96 25.90 21.48
N GLN A 28 -14.78 26.33 21.03
CA GLN A 28 -13.46 26.06 21.60
C GLN A 28 -13.16 24.59 21.88
N ALA A 29 -12.47 23.95 20.92
CA ALA A 29 -11.75 22.73 21.20
C ALA A 29 -10.84 23.02 22.40
N ALA A 30 -11.13 22.41 23.55
CA ALA A 30 -10.16 22.34 24.64
C ALA A 30 -8.85 21.83 24.04
N PRO A 31 -7.69 22.42 24.38
CA PRO A 31 -6.43 21.90 23.93
C PRO A 31 -6.43 20.41 24.30
N ALA A 32 -6.21 19.55 23.31
CA ALA A 32 -6.03 18.14 23.55
C ALA A 32 -4.97 18.06 24.61
N ALA A 33 -5.38 17.61 25.81
CA ALA A 33 -4.43 17.31 26.87
C ALA A 33 -3.50 16.26 26.26
N GLY A 34 -2.36 16.74 25.76
CA GLY A 34 -1.30 15.86 25.31
C GLY A 34 -1.11 14.87 26.43
N ARG A 35 -1.41 13.60 26.20
CA ARG A 35 -0.85 12.55 27.00
C ARG A 35 0.65 12.78 26.89
N GLN A 36 1.20 13.50 27.88
CA GLN A 36 2.61 13.50 28.13
C GLN A 36 2.95 12.02 28.22
N GLY A 37 3.61 11.51 27.18
CA GLY A 37 4.19 10.18 27.24
C GLY A 37 5.03 10.21 28.48
N GLY A 38 4.62 9.45 29.50
CA GLY A 38 5.39 9.32 30.74
C GLY A 38 6.81 9.09 30.31
N GLY A 39 7.72 9.98 30.74
CA GLY A 39 9.12 9.93 30.38
C GLY A 39 9.60 8.50 30.58
N ARG A 40 9.80 7.77 29.48
CA ARG A 40 10.47 6.48 29.56
C ARG A 40 11.86 6.82 30.10
N GLY A 41 12.18 6.29 31.29
CA GLY A 41 13.54 6.29 31.74
C GLY A 41 14.50 5.80 30.67
N PRO A 42 15.82 5.97 30.81
CA PRO A 42 16.77 5.53 29.80
C PRO A 42 16.42 4.12 29.36
N ALA A 43 16.36 3.91 28.04
CA ALA A 43 16.01 2.62 27.49
C ALA A 43 16.95 1.57 28.05
N LEU A 44 16.42 0.59 28.76
CA LEU A 44 17.18 -0.55 29.23
C LEU A 44 17.78 -1.28 28.01
N PRO A 45 19.00 -1.84 28.16
CA PRO A 45 19.57 -2.66 27.09
C PRO A 45 18.63 -3.82 26.79
N PRO A 46 18.59 -4.28 25.52
CA PRO A 46 17.81 -5.44 25.15
C PRO A 46 18.26 -6.66 25.96
N ILE A 47 17.30 -7.52 26.31
CA ILE A 47 17.55 -8.75 27.06
C ILE A 47 17.30 -9.92 26.11
N ASP A 48 18.28 -10.80 25.97
CA ASP A 48 18.15 -12.03 25.18
C ASP A 48 17.01 -12.89 25.73
N PRO A 49 16.08 -13.33 24.89
CA PRO A 49 15.09 -14.31 25.30
C PRO A 49 15.78 -15.66 25.57
N PRO A 50 15.23 -16.48 26.47
CA PRO A 50 15.71 -17.84 26.68
C PRO A 50 15.72 -18.61 25.34
N LYS A 51 16.79 -19.37 25.07
CA LYS A 51 16.95 -20.10 23.79
C LYS A 51 15.84 -21.11 23.53
N GLU A 52 15.29 -21.68 24.57
CA GLU A 52 14.16 -22.62 24.53
C GLU A 52 12.84 -21.99 24.07
N TRP A 53 12.77 -20.65 24.00
CA TRP A 53 11.61 -19.94 23.43
C TRP A 53 11.68 -19.83 21.90
N LEU A 54 12.77 -20.24 21.30
CA LEU A 54 12.89 -20.37 19.86
C LEU A 54 12.47 -21.77 19.45
N SER A 55 11.29 -21.91 18.87
CA SER A 55 10.76 -23.20 18.43
C SER A 55 11.71 -23.91 17.45
N PRO A 56 12.07 -25.19 17.67
CA PRO A 56 12.84 -25.96 16.70
C PRO A 56 12.06 -26.21 15.40
N ASN A 57 10.73 -26.06 15.44
CA ASN A 57 9.83 -26.26 14.30
C ASN A 57 9.52 -24.94 13.55
N ARG A 58 10.18 -23.83 13.93
CA ARG A 58 9.97 -22.55 13.21
C ARG A 58 10.41 -22.68 11.74
N PRO A 59 9.74 -21.98 10.81
CA PRO A 59 10.20 -21.91 9.42
C PRO A 59 11.63 -21.37 9.35
N LYS A 60 12.49 -22.01 8.54
CA LYS A 60 13.92 -21.61 8.43
C LYS A 60 14.12 -20.25 7.78
N ASP A 61 13.26 -19.92 6.82
CA ASP A 61 13.37 -18.71 6.00
C ASP A 61 12.31 -17.66 6.35
N LEU A 62 12.00 -17.54 7.66
CA LEU A 62 10.98 -16.61 8.14
C LEU A 62 11.48 -15.16 8.01
N ILE A 63 10.79 -14.38 7.19
CA ILE A 63 11.10 -12.97 6.91
C ILE A 63 9.89 -12.05 7.05
N GLU A 64 8.72 -12.57 7.42
CA GLU A 64 7.49 -11.82 7.61
C GLU A 64 7.28 -11.52 9.08
N PHE A 65 7.38 -10.25 9.48
CA PHE A 65 7.27 -9.81 10.88
C PHE A 65 5.99 -10.30 11.57
N SER A 66 4.86 -10.26 10.88
CA SER A 66 3.55 -10.71 11.40
C SER A 66 3.45 -12.22 11.64
N MET A 67 4.36 -13.00 11.06
CA MET A 67 4.43 -14.45 11.22
C MET A 67 5.50 -14.88 12.23
N MET A 68 6.23 -13.93 12.82
CA MET A 68 7.29 -14.17 13.81
C MET A 68 6.75 -13.99 15.22
N THR A 69 7.22 -14.83 16.14
CA THR A 69 7.12 -14.56 17.58
C THR A 69 8.13 -13.48 17.98
N TRP A 70 7.93 -12.81 19.11
CA TRP A 70 8.88 -11.79 19.53
C TRP A 70 10.31 -12.31 19.78
N PRO A 71 10.54 -13.55 20.28
CA PRO A 71 11.90 -14.09 20.37
C PRO A 71 12.53 -14.32 18.99
N GLU A 72 11.75 -14.70 17.99
CA GLU A 72 12.22 -14.88 16.60
C GLU A 72 12.60 -13.53 15.98
N VAL A 73 11.83 -12.46 16.22
CA VAL A 73 12.19 -11.11 15.79
C VAL A 73 13.50 -10.68 16.45
N TYR A 74 13.63 -10.91 17.75
CA TYR A 74 14.86 -10.59 18.50
C TYR A 74 16.07 -11.34 17.92
N ASP A 75 15.95 -12.67 17.77
CA ASP A 75 16.99 -13.53 17.19
C ASP A 75 17.38 -13.07 15.76
N ALA A 76 16.40 -12.74 14.93
CA ALA A 76 16.63 -12.27 13.57
C ALA A 76 17.45 -10.97 13.55
N ILE A 77 17.13 -10.01 14.38
CA ILE A 77 17.81 -8.70 14.43
C ILE A 77 19.21 -8.84 15.06
N HIS A 78 19.30 -9.46 16.25
CA HIS A 78 20.51 -9.42 17.07
C HIS A 78 21.51 -10.55 16.78
N HIS A 79 21.04 -11.71 16.30
CA HIS A 79 21.90 -12.87 16.07
C HIS A 79 22.04 -13.27 14.60
N GLN A 80 21.04 -12.95 13.75
CA GLN A 80 21.11 -13.30 12.33
C GLN A 80 21.47 -12.09 11.42
N GLY A 81 21.65 -10.89 11.99
CA GLY A 81 21.99 -9.67 11.25
C GLY A 81 20.88 -9.15 10.31
N LYS A 82 19.62 -9.52 10.55
CA LYS A 82 18.48 -9.02 9.78
C LYS A 82 18.03 -7.65 10.31
N THR A 83 18.88 -6.65 10.11
CA THR A 83 18.69 -5.31 10.65
C THR A 83 17.92 -4.35 9.77
N VAL A 84 17.49 -4.80 8.59
CA VAL A 84 16.71 -4.02 7.63
C VAL A 84 15.23 -4.35 7.76
N ALA A 85 14.38 -3.34 7.98
CA ALA A 85 12.94 -3.46 7.89
C ALA A 85 12.46 -2.93 6.52
N LEU A 86 11.59 -3.69 5.84
CA LEU A 86 10.94 -3.22 4.63
C LEU A 86 9.49 -2.83 4.96
N TYR A 87 9.14 -1.58 4.79
CA TYR A 87 7.79 -1.05 4.88
C TYR A 87 7.23 -0.81 3.48
N TYR A 88 6.06 -1.36 3.18
CA TYR A 88 5.42 -1.20 1.88
C TYR A 88 4.02 -0.60 2.04
N ALA A 89 3.76 0.53 1.36
CA ALA A 89 2.42 1.07 1.23
C ALA A 89 1.74 0.48 0.00
N GLY A 90 0.69 -0.27 0.24
CA GLY A 90 -0.19 -0.83 -0.77
C GLY A 90 -1.29 0.15 -1.16
N GLY A 91 -2.53 -0.30 -1.11
CA GLY A 91 -3.72 0.49 -1.39
C GLY A 91 -4.90 -0.36 -1.84
N ASN A 92 -6.09 0.13 -1.52
CA ASN A 92 -7.35 -0.40 -2.01
C ASN A 92 -8.04 0.67 -2.86
N GLU A 93 -8.20 0.41 -4.14
CA GLU A 93 -8.85 1.32 -5.08
C GLU A 93 -9.58 0.57 -6.18
N HIS A 94 -10.55 1.23 -6.81
CA HIS A 94 -11.19 0.68 -8.00
C HIS A 94 -10.13 0.45 -9.09
N ARG A 95 -10.17 -0.70 -9.75
CA ARG A 95 -9.16 -1.10 -10.75
C ARG A 95 -9.79 -1.74 -11.97
N GLY A 96 -10.75 -1.03 -12.57
CA GLY A 96 -11.50 -1.54 -13.71
C GLY A 96 -12.48 -2.65 -13.32
N PRO A 97 -13.26 -3.17 -14.29
CA PRO A 97 -14.22 -4.24 -14.03
C PRO A 97 -13.55 -5.60 -13.80
N GLN A 98 -12.31 -5.77 -14.27
CA GLN A 98 -11.60 -7.05 -14.30
C GLN A 98 -10.79 -7.33 -13.02
N ASN A 99 -10.29 -6.32 -12.33
CA ASN A 99 -9.37 -6.49 -11.20
C ASN A 99 -10.06 -6.29 -9.86
N VAL A 100 -9.65 -7.05 -8.84
CA VAL A 100 -10.06 -6.79 -7.45
C VAL A 100 -9.43 -5.49 -6.93
N ASN A 101 -10.14 -4.80 -6.02
CA ASN A 101 -9.73 -3.48 -5.53
C ASN A 101 -8.42 -3.46 -4.74
N GLY A 102 -8.06 -4.57 -4.09
CA GLY A 102 -6.85 -4.69 -3.25
C GLY A 102 -5.54 -4.82 -4.03
N GLY A 103 -5.50 -4.52 -5.32
CA GLY A 103 -4.37 -4.80 -6.21
C GLY A 103 -3.02 -4.36 -5.68
N HIS A 104 -2.85 -3.08 -5.29
CA HIS A 104 -1.56 -2.59 -4.76
C HIS A 104 -1.13 -3.30 -3.48
N THR A 105 -2.07 -3.64 -2.58
CA THR A 105 -1.76 -4.39 -1.36
C THR A 105 -1.30 -5.81 -1.70
N LEU A 106 -2.09 -6.52 -2.51
CA LEU A 106 -1.83 -7.92 -2.86
C LEU A 106 -0.53 -8.10 -3.66
N MET A 107 -0.31 -7.23 -4.67
CA MET A 107 0.93 -7.20 -5.43
C MET A 107 2.11 -6.74 -4.56
N GLY A 108 1.88 -5.80 -3.63
CA GLY A 108 2.88 -5.33 -2.69
C GLY A 108 3.38 -6.43 -1.77
N GLU A 109 2.49 -7.25 -1.23
CA GLU A 109 2.84 -8.42 -0.40
C GLU A 109 3.78 -9.37 -1.14
N TYR A 110 3.50 -9.66 -2.40
CA TYR A 110 4.36 -10.54 -3.21
C TYR A 110 5.73 -9.90 -3.46
N LYS A 111 5.74 -8.64 -3.95
CA LYS A 111 6.98 -7.94 -4.33
C LYS A 111 7.92 -7.71 -3.15
N VAL A 112 7.40 -7.26 -2.02
CA VAL A 112 8.24 -6.94 -0.86
C VAL A 112 8.92 -8.19 -0.28
N LEU A 113 8.24 -9.34 -0.30
CA LEU A 113 8.82 -10.62 0.09
C LEU A 113 9.97 -11.04 -0.84
N GLU A 114 9.78 -10.87 -2.14
CA GLU A 114 10.82 -11.18 -3.12
C GLU A 114 12.03 -10.24 -3.01
N ILE A 115 11.80 -8.95 -2.74
CA ILE A 115 12.86 -7.98 -2.44
C ILE A 115 13.62 -8.41 -1.19
N ALA A 116 12.93 -8.77 -0.11
CA ALA A 116 13.56 -9.22 1.14
C ALA A 116 14.44 -10.45 0.94
N ARG A 117 13.97 -11.45 0.19
CA ARG A 117 14.74 -12.65 -0.15
C ARG A 117 16.05 -12.31 -0.88
N ARG A 118 15.99 -11.40 -1.86
CA ARG A 118 17.18 -10.98 -2.65
C ARG A 118 18.13 -10.08 -1.86
N LEU A 119 17.66 -9.36 -0.86
CA LEU A 119 18.52 -8.60 0.06
C LEU A 119 19.22 -9.52 1.07
N GLY A 120 18.52 -10.53 1.59
CA GLY A 120 19.06 -11.54 2.51
C GLY A 120 19.07 -11.13 3.99
N ASN A 121 19.11 -9.83 4.29
CA ASN A 121 19.20 -9.26 5.64
C ASN A 121 17.96 -8.44 6.05
N ALA A 122 16.81 -8.67 5.40
CA ALA A 122 15.61 -7.89 5.60
C ALA A 122 14.46 -8.68 6.22
N ILE A 123 13.65 -8.01 7.01
CA ILE A 123 12.34 -8.45 7.52
C ILE A 123 11.27 -7.55 6.91
N VAL A 124 10.19 -8.16 6.43
CA VAL A 124 9.04 -7.47 5.85
C VAL A 124 8.05 -7.12 6.95
N LEU A 125 7.75 -5.83 7.11
CA LEU A 125 6.65 -5.37 7.96
C LEU A 125 5.30 -5.64 7.29
N PRO A 126 4.18 -5.68 8.06
CA PRO A 126 2.85 -5.79 7.46
C PRO A 126 2.63 -4.73 6.38
N VAL A 127 2.17 -5.15 5.21
CA VAL A 127 1.87 -4.21 4.11
C VAL A 127 0.70 -3.33 4.51
N MET A 128 0.87 -2.02 4.37
CA MET A 128 -0.19 -1.04 4.63
C MET A 128 -1.26 -1.14 3.53
N PRO A 129 -2.53 -1.48 3.87
CA PRO A 129 -3.57 -1.68 2.86
C PRO A 129 -4.22 -0.38 2.37
N TYR A 130 -3.73 0.78 2.78
CA TYR A 130 -4.28 2.08 2.42
C TYR A 130 -3.18 3.02 1.91
N SER A 131 -3.54 3.87 0.94
CA SER A 131 -2.69 4.89 0.34
C SER A 131 -3.41 6.23 0.29
N SER A 132 -2.71 7.31 -0.04
CA SER A 132 -3.34 8.61 -0.30
C SER A 132 -4.19 8.54 -1.55
N ASN A 133 -5.50 8.46 -1.36
CA ASN A 133 -6.48 8.36 -2.42
C ASN A 133 -7.85 8.85 -1.95
N ASN A 134 -8.74 9.17 -2.88
CA ASN A 134 -10.08 9.66 -2.58
C ASN A 134 -11.16 8.68 -3.09
N ALA A 135 -12.08 8.33 -2.22
CA ALA A 135 -13.26 7.55 -2.58
C ALA A 135 -14.21 8.34 -3.50
N SER A 136 -14.92 7.63 -4.37
CA SER A 136 -15.95 8.17 -5.22
C SER A 136 -17.17 7.25 -5.24
N ASN A 137 -18.37 7.81 -5.15
CA ASN A 137 -19.61 7.04 -5.30
C ASN A 137 -19.95 6.74 -6.77
N GLN A 138 -19.24 7.31 -7.72
CA GLN A 138 -19.40 7.04 -9.15
C GLN A 138 -18.54 5.86 -9.61
N GLN A 139 -17.41 5.65 -8.93
CA GLN A 139 -16.51 4.51 -9.12
C GLN A 139 -16.18 3.96 -7.73
N THR A 140 -17.09 3.15 -7.20
CA THR A 140 -16.95 2.54 -5.89
C THR A 140 -15.78 1.56 -5.84
N GLY A 141 -15.16 1.39 -4.67
CA GLY A 141 -14.07 0.43 -4.47
C GLY A 141 -12.78 1.04 -3.95
N THR A 142 -12.68 2.37 -3.85
CA THR A 142 -11.54 3.07 -3.25
C THR A 142 -11.78 3.35 -1.78
N LEU A 143 -10.81 2.99 -0.94
CA LEU A 143 -10.71 3.37 0.47
C LEU A 143 -9.33 3.98 0.69
N GLY A 144 -9.27 5.29 0.79
CA GLY A 144 -8.00 6.02 0.86
C GLY A 144 -7.83 6.83 2.14
N LEU A 145 -6.61 7.31 2.31
CA LEU A 145 -6.19 8.26 3.36
C LEU A 145 -5.98 9.65 2.74
N THR A 146 -5.91 10.68 3.57
CA THR A 146 -5.26 11.93 3.14
C THR A 146 -3.74 11.77 3.19
N ALA A 147 -3.01 12.59 2.46
CA ALA A 147 -1.54 12.56 2.44
C ALA A 147 -0.94 12.77 3.85
N GLU A 148 -1.57 13.63 4.66
CA GLU A 148 -1.16 13.94 6.02
C GLU A 148 -1.33 12.73 6.95
N ILE A 149 -2.44 12.01 6.83
CA ILE A 149 -2.70 10.81 7.65
C ILE A 149 -1.73 9.69 7.24
N GLU A 150 -1.50 9.48 5.95
CA GLU A 150 -0.54 8.50 5.45
C GLU A 150 0.88 8.82 5.95
N ALA A 151 1.31 10.07 5.83
CA ALA A 151 2.62 10.50 6.32
C ALA A 151 2.77 10.28 7.83
N ALA A 152 1.79 10.69 8.64
CA ALA A 152 1.83 10.53 10.10
C ALA A 152 1.85 9.05 10.51
N LEU A 153 1.07 8.21 9.84
CA LEU A 153 1.02 6.76 10.09
C LEU A 153 2.33 6.09 9.68
N THR A 154 2.86 6.40 8.50
CA THR A 154 4.15 5.91 8.01
C THR A 154 5.28 6.29 8.95
N GLU A 155 5.38 7.56 9.32
CA GLU A 155 6.37 8.03 10.30
C GLU A 155 6.30 7.24 11.60
N ARG A 156 5.09 7.05 12.12
CA ARG A 156 4.90 6.31 13.37
C ARG A 156 5.34 4.84 13.24
N ILE A 157 5.00 4.16 12.17
CA ILE A 157 5.39 2.75 11.96
C ILE A 157 6.91 2.64 11.81
N VAL A 158 7.55 3.52 11.04
CA VAL A 158 9.01 3.54 10.87
C VAL A 158 9.70 3.75 12.20
N GLU A 159 9.25 4.71 13.03
CA GLU A 159 9.79 4.93 14.39
C GLU A 159 9.60 3.70 15.30
N GLN A 160 8.48 2.98 15.18
CA GLN A 160 8.26 1.76 15.96
C GLN A 160 9.18 0.62 15.49
N ALA A 161 9.41 0.49 14.18
CA ALA A 161 10.39 -0.48 13.68
C ALA A 161 11.80 -0.20 14.23
N ILE A 162 12.23 1.07 14.24
CA ILE A 162 13.51 1.48 14.83
C ILE A 162 13.53 1.18 16.33
N ALA A 163 12.46 1.46 17.06
CA ALA A 163 12.35 1.16 18.49
C ALA A 163 12.35 -0.34 18.80
N THR A 164 11.97 -1.17 17.83
CA THR A 164 12.06 -2.65 17.93
C THR A 164 13.51 -3.15 17.79
N GLY A 165 14.40 -2.37 17.17
CA GLY A 165 15.82 -2.70 17.02
C GLY A 165 16.34 -2.70 15.58
N PHE A 166 15.49 -2.45 14.57
CA PHE A 166 15.96 -2.27 13.21
C PHE A 166 16.80 -0.99 13.10
N THR A 167 17.95 -1.09 12.45
CA THR A 167 18.83 0.06 12.21
C THR A 167 18.59 0.72 10.86
N THR A 168 17.95 0.00 9.94
CA THR A 168 17.64 0.51 8.60
C THR A 168 16.19 0.24 8.28
N VAL A 169 15.46 1.27 7.85
CA VAL A 169 14.08 1.11 7.36
C VAL A 169 14.01 1.58 5.91
N ILE A 170 13.64 0.66 5.03
CA ILE A 170 13.40 0.94 3.61
C ILE A 170 11.90 1.03 3.36
N MET A 171 11.46 2.16 2.86
CA MET A 171 10.07 2.37 2.47
C MET A 171 9.90 2.14 0.97
N LEU A 172 8.80 1.52 0.57
CA LEU A 172 8.45 1.18 -0.81
C LEU A 172 6.96 1.42 -1.03
N ASN A 173 6.59 1.68 -2.28
CA ASN A 173 5.19 1.69 -2.75
C ASN A 173 5.15 1.56 -4.27
N ASP A 174 3.95 1.31 -4.83
CA ASP A 174 3.69 1.42 -6.27
C ASP A 174 2.41 2.22 -6.58
N HIS A 175 1.98 3.07 -5.65
CA HIS A 175 0.82 3.96 -5.80
C HIS A 175 1.25 5.42 -5.86
N GLY A 176 0.79 6.16 -6.88
CA GLY A 176 1.22 7.55 -7.12
C GLY A 176 0.93 8.51 -5.97
N GLY A 177 -0.21 8.36 -5.30
CA GLY A 177 -0.59 9.21 -4.16
C GLY A 177 0.35 9.10 -2.96
N SER A 178 1.05 7.97 -2.79
CA SER A 178 1.96 7.71 -1.68
C SER A 178 3.37 8.26 -1.90
N VAL A 179 3.74 8.64 -3.13
CA VAL A 179 5.11 9.11 -3.47
C VAL A 179 5.54 10.29 -2.60
N LYS A 180 4.71 11.33 -2.54
CA LYS A 180 5.04 12.53 -1.76
C LYS A 180 5.09 12.27 -0.25
N PRO A 181 4.07 11.66 0.39
CA PRO A 181 4.14 11.30 1.79
C PRO A 181 5.38 10.48 2.16
N MET A 182 5.72 9.46 1.36
CA MET A 182 6.91 8.63 1.57
C MET A 182 8.21 9.42 1.48
N THR A 183 8.34 10.28 0.45
CA THR A 183 9.52 11.13 0.26
C THR A 183 9.73 12.07 1.44
N ASP A 184 8.65 12.72 1.89
CA ASP A 184 8.71 13.70 2.99
C ASP A 184 9.07 13.01 4.31
N VAL A 185 8.49 11.84 4.60
CA VAL A 185 8.79 11.07 5.81
C VAL A 185 10.22 10.54 5.80
N ALA A 186 10.70 9.99 4.66
CA ALA A 186 12.07 9.53 4.56
C ALA A 186 13.08 10.64 4.85
N LYS A 187 12.90 11.79 4.20
CA LYS A 187 13.75 12.96 4.42
C LYS A 187 13.74 13.43 5.87
N LYS A 188 12.54 13.57 6.46
CA LYS A 188 12.37 14.02 7.84
C LYS A 188 13.06 13.08 8.84
N LEU A 189 12.87 11.77 8.69
CA LEU A 189 13.43 10.79 9.61
C LEU A 189 14.93 10.60 9.41
N GLU A 190 15.40 10.59 8.18
CA GLU A 190 16.85 10.52 7.92
C GLU A 190 17.58 11.74 8.50
N GLU A 191 17.00 12.95 8.37
CA GLU A 191 17.53 14.17 9.02
C GLU A 191 17.51 14.05 10.56
N LYS A 192 16.39 13.59 11.13
CA LYS A 192 16.25 13.37 12.59
C LYS A 192 17.34 12.45 13.14
N TYR A 193 17.55 11.31 12.49
CA TYR A 193 18.49 10.29 13.00
C TYR A 193 19.96 10.57 12.67
N ARG A 194 20.26 11.62 11.91
CA ARG A 194 21.61 12.18 11.77
C ARG A 194 22.02 13.10 12.93
N ALA A 195 21.09 13.49 13.78
CA ALA A 195 21.40 14.33 14.92
C ALA A 195 22.39 13.64 15.88
N PRO A 196 23.29 14.40 16.57
CA PRO A 196 24.36 13.85 17.40
C PRO A 196 23.92 12.82 18.43
N GLU A 197 22.71 12.99 19.00
CA GLU A 197 22.15 12.08 20.00
C GLU A 197 21.80 10.68 19.45
N PHE A 198 21.82 10.49 18.13
CA PHE A 198 21.58 9.21 17.45
C PHE A 198 22.82 8.67 16.75
N ALA A 199 23.96 9.35 16.75
CA ALA A 199 25.13 9.02 15.95
C ALA A 199 25.67 7.60 16.23
N ASP A 200 25.58 7.14 17.47
CA ASP A 200 26.00 5.81 17.89
C ASP A 200 25.08 4.68 17.40
N LYS A 201 23.83 5.00 17.07
CA LYS A 201 22.80 4.03 16.69
C LYS A 201 22.83 3.64 15.22
N LYS A 202 23.51 4.43 14.37
CA LYS A 202 23.60 4.21 12.91
C LYS A 202 22.24 3.91 12.26
N ILE A 203 21.24 4.74 12.60
CA ILE A 203 19.89 4.59 12.10
C ILE A 203 19.76 5.27 10.73
N HIS A 204 19.15 4.59 9.78
CA HIS A 204 18.91 5.09 8.44
C HIS A 204 17.50 4.82 7.96
N VAL A 205 16.91 5.79 7.26
CA VAL A 205 15.58 5.69 6.65
C VAL A 205 15.67 6.08 5.19
N PHE A 206 15.21 5.22 4.30
CA PHE A 206 15.30 5.43 2.87
C PHE A 206 13.98 5.10 2.16
N TYR A 207 13.64 5.89 1.16
CA TYR A 207 12.54 5.59 0.25
C TYR A 207 13.08 5.12 -1.09
N ALA A 208 12.82 3.86 -1.44
CA ALA A 208 13.20 3.26 -2.70
C ALA A 208 12.13 3.57 -3.77
N ASP A 209 12.25 4.71 -4.42
CA ASP A 209 11.25 5.30 -5.32
C ASP A 209 11.26 4.70 -6.75
N GLN A 210 12.34 4.00 -7.14
CA GLN A 210 12.45 3.43 -8.49
C GLN A 210 11.45 2.32 -8.77
N VAL A 211 10.89 1.72 -7.73
CA VAL A 211 9.88 0.66 -7.82
C VAL A 211 8.57 1.13 -8.46
N TYR A 212 8.29 2.43 -8.40
CA TYR A 212 7.11 3.03 -8.99
C TYR A 212 7.37 3.62 -10.38
N GLN A 213 7.86 4.86 -10.47
CA GLN A 213 7.89 5.59 -11.74
C GLN A 213 8.92 5.04 -12.73
N VAL A 214 10.15 4.75 -12.27
CA VAL A 214 11.21 4.23 -13.15
C VAL A 214 10.83 2.85 -13.68
N ALA A 215 10.25 2.01 -12.84
CA ALA A 215 9.77 0.69 -13.26
C ALA A 215 8.65 0.80 -14.29
N GLN A 216 7.70 1.72 -14.11
CA GLN A 216 6.63 1.99 -15.07
C GLN A 216 7.19 2.45 -16.40
N ASP A 217 8.10 3.45 -16.40
CA ASP A 217 8.69 3.99 -17.62
C ASP A 217 9.49 2.94 -18.42
N ASN A 218 10.18 2.03 -17.72
CA ASN A 218 10.88 0.93 -18.35
C ASN A 218 9.93 -0.09 -18.98
N PHE A 219 8.86 -0.41 -18.29
CA PHE A 219 7.88 -1.37 -18.80
C PHE A 219 7.06 -0.78 -19.96
N ASP A 220 6.74 0.52 -19.91
CA ASP A 220 6.09 1.23 -21.02
C ASP A 220 6.93 1.16 -22.32
N LYS A 221 8.26 1.32 -22.21
CA LYS A 221 9.19 1.13 -23.34
C LYS A 221 9.15 -0.31 -23.89
N THR A 222 9.08 -1.28 -22.99
CA THR A 222 8.95 -2.70 -23.36
C THR A 222 7.65 -2.96 -24.11
N LEU A 223 6.51 -2.46 -23.62
CA LEU A 223 5.22 -2.58 -24.29
C LEU A 223 5.26 -1.93 -25.67
N ALA A 224 5.75 -0.69 -25.76
CA ALA A 224 5.86 0.05 -27.01
C ALA A 224 6.73 -0.68 -28.04
N SER A 225 7.86 -1.25 -27.64
CA SER A 225 8.76 -2.01 -28.53
C SER A 225 8.13 -3.26 -29.13
N ARG A 226 7.08 -3.78 -28.48
CA ARG A 226 6.31 -4.96 -28.91
C ARG A 226 5.01 -4.59 -29.65
N GLY A 227 4.76 -3.30 -29.89
CA GLY A 227 3.51 -2.82 -30.47
C GLY A 227 2.27 -3.02 -29.58
N LEU A 228 2.49 -3.19 -28.25
CA LEU A 228 1.42 -3.30 -27.28
C LEU A 228 1.01 -1.91 -26.78
N PRO A 229 -0.27 -1.73 -26.40
CA PRO A 229 -0.74 -0.46 -25.85
C PRO A 229 0.01 -0.10 -24.57
N VAL A 230 0.54 1.13 -24.52
CA VAL A 230 1.03 1.71 -23.27
C VAL A 230 -0.17 2.13 -22.43
N SER A 231 -0.25 1.60 -21.23
CA SER A 231 -1.36 1.80 -20.31
C SER A 231 -0.84 1.84 -18.87
N SER A 232 -1.63 2.43 -17.96
CA SER A 232 -1.22 2.56 -16.56
C SER A 232 -2.26 1.92 -15.62
N HIS A 233 -2.99 2.72 -14.86
CA HIS A 233 -3.94 2.26 -13.86
C HIS A 233 -4.92 1.21 -14.40
N ALA A 234 -4.94 0.02 -13.80
CA ALA A 234 -5.73 -1.14 -14.23
C ALA A 234 -5.50 -1.58 -15.69
N GLY A 235 -4.47 -1.07 -16.36
CA GLY A 235 -4.06 -1.42 -17.71
C GLY A 235 -3.20 -2.69 -17.77
N ILE A 236 -2.38 -2.83 -18.82
CA ILE A 236 -1.54 -4.02 -19.02
C ILE A 236 -0.59 -4.27 -17.85
N PRO A 237 0.16 -3.28 -17.31
CA PRO A 237 1.08 -3.54 -16.21
C PRO A 237 0.38 -4.12 -15.00
N ASP A 238 -0.60 -3.39 -14.47
CA ASP A 238 -1.33 -3.76 -13.26
C ASP A 238 -2.08 -5.09 -13.40
N THR A 239 -2.85 -5.23 -14.47
CA THR A 239 -3.65 -6.42 -14.70
C THR A 239 -2.76 -7.65 -14.91
N SER A 240 -1.64 -7.50 -15.63
CA SER A 240 -0.70 -8.59 -15.87
C SER A 240 0.00 -9.04 -14.58
N GLU A 241 0.47 -8.09 -13.74
CA GLU A 241 1.05 -8.42 -12.44
C GLU A 241 0.03 -9.17 -11.57
N MET A 242 -1.22 -8.70 -11.50
CA MET A 242 -2.29 -9.39 -10.77
C MET A 242 -2.62 -10.78 -11.34
N MET A 243 -2.50 -11.00 -12.65
CA MET A 243 -2.64 -12.33 -13.25
C MET A 243 -1.51 -13.26 -12.83
N PHE A 244 -0.27 -12.77 -12.83
CA PHE A 244 0.90 -13.56 -12.48
C PHE A 244 0.96 -13.88 -10.98
N GLU A 245 0.93 -12.87 -10.13
CA GLU A 245 1.06 -13.00 -8.67
C GLU A 245 -0.19 -13.62 -8.02
N GLY A 246 -1.35 -13.37 -8.62
CA GLY A 246 -2.65 -13.91 -8.23
C GLY A 246 -3.05 -15.21 -8.93
N LYS A 247 -2.11 -15.91 -9.55
CA LYS A 247 -2.40 -17.17 -10.25
C LYS A 247 -3.11 -18.16 -9.33
N GLY A 248 -4.28 -18.63 -9.78
CA GLY A 248 -5.13 -19.53 -8.99
C GLY A 248 -5.93 -18.87 -7.86
N LYS A 249 -5.76 -17.56 -7.61
CA LYS A 249 -6.46 -16.81 -6.54
C LYS A 249 -7.64 -15.97 -7.04
N ASN A 250 -7.89 -16.00 -8.35
CA ASN A 250 -8.99 -15.24 -8.98
C ASN A 250 -8.97 -13.74 -8.69
N TRP A 251 -7.77 -13.11 -8.68
CA TRP A 251 -7.64 -11.66 -8.52
C TRP A 251 -8.07 -10.90 -9.78
N VAL A 252 -8.01 -11.55 -10.93
CA VAL A 252 -8.45 -11.02 -12.22
C VAL A 252 -9.62 -11.83 -12.76
N ARG A 253 -10.72 -11.16 -13.10
CA ARG A 253 -11.87 -11.72 -13.80
C ARG A 253 -11.56 -11.72 -15.29
N THR A 254 -10.96 -12.79 -15.79
CA THR A 254 -10.43 -12.86 -17.17
C THR A 254 -11.52 -12.75 -18.26
N ASP A 255 -12.74 -13.16 -17.95
CA ASP A 255 -13.92 -12.98 -18.80
C ASP A 255 -14.32 -11.51 -18.98
N LEU A 256 -13.88 -10.63 -18.06
CA LEU A 256 -14.12 -9.18 -18.10
C LEU A 256 -12.98 -8.40 -18.75
N LEU A 257 -11.87 -9.02 -19.16
CA LEU A 257 -10.76 -8.34 -19.84
C LEU A 257 -11.21 -7.55 -21.09
N LYS A 258 -12.22 -8.01 -21.78
CA LYS A 258 -12.81 -7.29 -22.93
C LYS A 258 -13.29 -5.88 -22.60
N TYR A 259 -13.53 -5.58 -21.34
CA TYR A 259 -13.94 -4.26 -20.83
C TYR A 259 -12.80 -3.47 -20.19
N ALA A 260 -11.59 -4.01 -20.16
CA ALA A 260 -10.40 -3.38 -19.57
C ALA A 260 -9.86 -2.26 -20.47
N VAL A 261 -10.68 -1.24 -20.75
CA VAL A 261 -10.34 -0.08 -21.59
C VAL A 261 -10.86 1.20 -20.93
N THR A 262 -10.23 2.34 -21.22
CA THR A 262 -10.59 3.65 -20.64
C THR A 262 -12.06 4.02 -20.82
N MET A 263 -12.65 3.68 -21.94
CA MET A 263 -14.06 3.90 -22.26
C MET A 263 -14.74 2.57 -22.62
N GLY A 264 -16.05 2.52 -22.42
CA GLY A 264 -16.83 1.29 -22.61
C GLY A 264 -16.73 0.63 -23.98
N PRO A 265 -17.53 -0.41 -24.25
CA PRO A 265 -17.45 -1.21 -25.47
C PRO A 265 -17.46 -0.34 -26.74
N GLY A 266 -16.49 -0.54 -27.64
CA GLY A 266 -16.36 0.21 -28.89
C GLY A 266 -15.27 1.28 -28.89
N TYR A 267 -14.63 1.55 -27.77
CA TYR A 267 -13.48 2.46 -27.74
C TYR A 267 -12.25 1.79 -28.39
N VAL A 268 -11.72 2.44 -29.41
CA VAL A 268 -10.42 2.09 -30.00
C VAL A 268 -9.42 3.08 -29.42
N PRO A 269 -8.44 2.65 -28.61
CA PRO A 269 -7.42 3.54 -28.09
C PRO A 269 -6.68 4.25 -29.22
N ALA A 270 -6.46 5.55 -29.08
CA ALA A 270 -5.52 6.25 -29.94
C ALA A 270 -4.10 5.64 -29.74
N PRO A 271 -3.26 5.61 -30.81
CA PRO A 271 -1.86 5.23 -30.63
C PRO A 271 -1.24 6.06 -29.51
N PRO A 272 -0.34 5.49 -28.68
CA PRO A 272 0.25 6.20 -27.57
C PRO A 272 0.98 7.46 -28.07
N ALA A 273 0.58 8.62 -27.57
CA ALA A 273 1.37 9.82 -27.76
C ALA A 273 2.71 9.63 -27.04
N PRO A 274 3.84 10.07 -27.64
CA PRO A 274 5.12 10.05 -26.94
C PRO A 274 4.97 10.83 -25.62
N ARG A 275 5.26 10.21 -24.48
CA ARG A 275 5.32 10.93 -23.20
C ARG A 275 6.39 12.00 -23.32
N ALA A 276 6.07 13.25 -23.04
CA ALA A 276 7.05 14.31 -22.89
C ALA A 276 8.01 13.90 -21.75
N GLN A 277 9.30 13.78 -22.08
CA GLN A 277 10.33 13.54 -21.08
C GLN A 277 10.29 14.69 -20.06
N GLY A 278 10.04 14.41 -18.80
CA GLY A 278 10.07 15.40 -17.72
C GLY A 278 8.73 15.74 -17.06
N ALA A 279 7.60 15.20 -17.52
CA ALA A 279 6.40 15.24 -16.71
C ALA A 279 6.54 14.18 -15.58
N GLY A 280 7.13 14.62 -14.46
CA GLY A 280 7.02 13.88 -13.21
C GLY A 280 5.56 13.53 -13.00
N ALA A 281 5.28 12.43 -12.31
CA ALA A 281 3.93 11.98 -11.96
C ALA A 281 3.17 13.06 -11.14
N ALA A 282 3.02 14.23 -11.73
CA ALA A 282 2.11 15.26 -11.31
C ALA A 282 0.73 14.78 -11.74
N GLY A 283 0.10 14.11 -10.81
CA GLY A 283 -1.33 14.02 -10.84
C GLY A 283 -1.85 13.12 -11.96
N GLN A 284 -2.16 11.90 -11.63
CA GLN A 284 -3.49 11.46 -11.99
C GLN A 284 -4.40 12.64 -11.69
N ALA A 285 -5.06 13.17 -12.70
CA ALA A 285 -5.88 14.34 -12.57
C ALA A 285 -6.85 14.17 -11.39
N GLN A 286 -6.42 14.62 -10.23
CA GLN A 286 -7.31 15.01 -9.16
C GLN A 286 -8.17 16.09 -9.78
N GLY A 287 -9.44 15.71 -10.05
CA GLY A 287 -10.54 16.60 -10.35
C GLY A 287 -10.15 18.00 -10.78
N GLY A 288 -9.70 18.18 -12.01
CA GLY A 288 -9.84 19.46 -12.68
C GLY A 288 -11.31 19.80 -12.55
N GLY A 289 -11.60 21.02 -12.05
CA GLY A 289 -12.95 21.48 -11.77
C GLY A 289 -13.89 21.06 -12.90
N ARG A 290 -14.79 20.12 -12.62
CA ARG A 290 -15.80 19.70 -13.58
C ARG A 290 -16.63 20.91 -13.88
N ALA A 291 -16.56 21.38 -15.13
CA ALA A 291 -17.67 22.17 -15.68
C ALA A 291 -18.95 21.44 -15.31
N ALA A 292 -19.97 22.16 -14.83
CA ALA A 292 -21.24 21.58 -14.44
C ALA A 292 -21.72 20.64 -15.56
N ALA A 293 -21.78 19.34 -15.26
CA ALA A 293 -22.18 18.34 -16.23
C ALA A 293 -23.62 18.64 -16.65
N ASP A 294 -23.91 18.65 -17.94
CA ASP A 294 -25.25 18.69 -18.43
C ASP A 294 -26.04 17.51 -17.82
N PRO A 295 -27.09 17.78 -17.02
CA PRO A 295 -27.86 16.73 -16.36
C PRO A 295 -28.56 15.77 -17.34
N ASN A 296 -28.69 16.17 -18.62
CA ASN A 296 -29.33 15.40 -19.67
C ASN A 296 -28.33 14.68 -20.59
N ALA A 297 -27.02 14.89 -20.42
CA ALA A 297 -26.01 14.17 -21.20
C ALA A 297 -26.05 12.68 -20.87
N PRO A 298 -25.87 11.80 -21.87
CA PRO A 298 -25.74 10.35 -21.63
C PRO A 298 -24.60 10.12 -20.62
N ARG A 299 -24.92 9.50 -19.49
CA ARG A 299 -23.90 9.16 -18.48
C ARG A 299 -23.05 8.02 -19.01
N ILE A 300 -21.83 8.32 -19.44
CA ILE A 300 -20.84 7.32 -19.78
C ILE A 300 -20.26 6.78 -18.49
N VAL A 301 -20.43 5.49 -18.23
CA VAL A 301 -19.81 4.82 -17.11
C VAL A 301 -18.33 4.65 -17.41
N ALA A 302 -17.48 5.38 -16.71
CA ALA A 302 -16.04 5.20 -16.83
C ALA A 302 -15.65 3.81 -16.26
N SER A 303 -14.84 3.05 -17.01
CA SER A 303 -14.40 1.72 -16.57
C SER A 303 -13.45 1.74 -15.38
N GLY A 304 -12.79 2.87 -15.11
CA GLY A 304 -11.71 2.96 -14.12
C GLY A 304 -10.38 2.40 -14.62
N VAL A 305 -10.22 2.20 -15.92
CA VAL A 305 -8.97 1.78 -16.57
C VAL A 305 -8.36 2.97 -17.29
N THR A 306 -7.04 3.13 -17.20
CA THR A 306 -6.28 4.12 -18.00
C THR A 306 -5.50 3.43 -19.11
N GLY A 307 -5.95 3.58 -20.34
CA GLY A 307 -5.40 2.92 -21.51
C GLY A 307 -6.17 1.66 -21.89
N ASP A 308 -5.46 0.61 -22.30
CA ASP A 308 -6.01 -0.65 -22.76
C ASP A 308 -5.32 -1.84 -22.06
N GLY A 309 -6.07 -2.56 -21.24
CA GLY A 309 -5.61 -3.74 -20.49
C GLY A 309 -5.98 -5.07 -21.12
N ARG A 310 -6.63 -5.08 -22.31
CA ARG A 310 -7.17 -6.32 -22.91
C ARG A 310 -6.11 -7.35 -23.27
N GLN A 311 -4.87 -6.91 -23.53
CA GLN A 311 -3.75 -7.78 -23.87
C GLN A 311 -2.86 -8.15 -22.68
N SER A 312 -3.38 -7.98 -21.45
CA SER A 312 -2.70 -8.41 -20.23
C SER A 312 -2.47 -9.92 -20.21
N SER A 313 -1.35 -10.35 -19.65
CA SER A 313 -1.00 -11.76 -19.54
C SER A 313 -0.09 -12.06 -18.33
N GLU A 314 -0.10 -13.30 -17.84
CA GLU A 314 0.81 -13.75 -16.80
C GLU A 314 2.29 -13.55 -17.18
N ALA A 315 2.64 -13.74 -18.47
CA ALA A 315 4.02 -13.55 -18.93
C ALA A 315 4.47 -12.10 -18.81
N LEU A 316 3.65 -11.14 -19.22
CA LEU A 316 3.90 -9.71 -19.04
C LEU A 316 3.92 -9.33 -17.56
N GLY A 317 3.08 -9.95 -16.74
CA GLY A 317 3.06 -9.72 -15.30
C GLY A 317 4.34 -10.16 -14.60
N LYS A 318 4.86 -11.34 -14.96
CA LYS A 318 6.17 -11.81 -14.48
C LYS A 318 7.28 -10.83 -14.81
N GLU A 319 7.29 -10.30 -16.04
CA GLU A 319 8.31 -9.37 -16.51
C GLU A 319 8.20 -8.01 -15.80
N ALA A 320 6.99 -7.50 -15.64
CA ALA A 320 6.72 -6.25 -14.91
C ALA A 320 7.18 -6.35 -13.44
N MET A 321 6.81 -7.43 -12.76
CA MET A 321 7.23 -7.72 -11.38
C MET A 321 8.75 -7.83 -11.26
N GLU A 322 9.39 -8.58 -12.15
CA GLU A 322 10.85 -8.75 -12.14
C GLU A 322 11.59 -7.42 -12.34
N ASN A 323 11.09 -6.57 -13.23
CA ASN A 323 11.61 -5.21 -13.41
C ASN A 323 11.53 -4.38 -12.12
N LYS A 324 10.38 -4.38 -11.44
CA LYS A 324 10.16 -3.66 -10.17
C LYS A 324 11.09 -4.17 -9.07
N VAL A 325 11.13 -5.49 -8.87
CA VAL A 325 11.96 -6.12 -7.83
C VAL A 325 13.46 -5.88 -8.08
N THR A 326 13.91 -6.02 -9.31
CA THR A 326 15.32 -5.80 -9.68
C THR A 326 15.74 -4.35 -9.46
N LEU A 327 14.90 -3.39 -9.86
CA LEU A 327 15.17 -1.97 -9.62
C LEU A 327 15.23 -1.65 -8.13
N ALA A 328 14.26 -2.12 -7.34
CA ALA A 328 14.27 -1.92 -5.90
C ALA A 328 15.52 -2.47 -5.24
N VAL A 329 15.88 -3.73 -5.53
CA VAL A 329 17.07 -4.39 -4.95
C VAL A 329 18.35 -3.65 -5.33
N ASN A 330 18.50 -3.25 -6.59
CA ASN A 330 19.68 -2.52 -7.05
C ASN A 330 19.79 -1.14 -6.40
N GLN A 331 18.68 -0.40 -6.33
CA GLN A 331 18.64 0.91 -5.69
C GLN A 331 18.97 0.82 -4.20
N ILE A 332 18.36 -0.14 -3.48
CA ILE A 332 18.61 -0.35 -2.05
C ILE A 332 20.07 -0.73 -1.81
N LYS A 333 20.61 -1.68 -2.57
CA LYS A 333 22.02 -2.11 -2.41
C LYS A 333 23.00 -0.96 -2.72
N ALA A 334 22.75 -0.18 -3.77
CA ALA A 334 23.56 0.98 -4.10
C ALA A 334 23.54 2.02 -2.96
N TRP A 335 22.35 2.32 -2.43
CA TRP A 335 22.22 3.25 -1.30
C TRP A 335 22.88 2.69 -0.04
N MET A 336 22.67 1.43 0.32
CA MET A 336 23.28 0.79 1.50
C MET A 336 24.82 0.81 1.43
N ALA A 337 25.41 0.80 0.24
CA ALA A 337 26.86 0.92 0.08
C ALA A 337 27.40 2.32 0.46
N THR A 338 26.54 3.34 0.52
CA THR A 338 26.91 4.73 0.87
C THR A 338 26.86 5.02 2.37
N ILE A 339 26.17 4.20 3.17
CA ILE A 339 25.91 4.39 4.60
C ILE A 339 26.81 3.54 5.51
N LYS A 340 28.03 3.26 5.10
CA LYS A 340 29.00 2.44 5.84
C LYS A 340 29.58 3.15 7.06
#